data_c29be62845aaacc21fb346bba9b5ce7e
#
_entry.id   c29be62845aaacc21fb346bba9b5ce7e
#
_cell.length_a   1.000
_cell.length_b   1.000
_cell.length_c   1.000
_cell.angle_alpha   90.00
_cell.angle_beta   90.00
_cell.angle_gamma   90.00
#
_symmetry.space_group_name_H-M   'P 1'
#
loop_
_entity.id
_entity.type
_entity.pdbx_description
1 polymer ?
#
loop_
_entity_poly.entity_id
_entity_poly.type
_entity_poly.pdbx_seq_one_letter_code
_entity_poly.pdbx_strand_id
1 'polypeptide(L)'
;MLVLTLLPVAELLTAIALLPDTVAVHWGLDGTPDRYSSRFELLIPVAIILLVGAVFWFKGKGEQPKGFRAGGMGAMLLFNVIVPILLYVTFHPQVNLLRFSFGKIVCGLVAVVVLVVGNYLPKVSWEYRMKRYGFRSCYTLSDERVWERSQRFAGYCYTAAALVGILSALLLNDFACVLILVGAMLAANLAAYLYSYQIWKKLDREEKIRQK
;
A
#
# COMPACT_ATOMS: atom_id res chain seq x y z
N MET A 1 16.37 5.27 4.08
CA MET A 1 15.70 5.28 2.73
C MET A 1 16.62 4.77 1.64
N LEU A 2 17.81 5.39 1.42
CA LEU A 2 18.68 5.02 0.28
C LEU A 2 19.03 3.52 0.30
N VAL A 3 19.54 3.01 1.42
CA VAL A 3 19.88 1.59 1.56
C VAL A 3 18.68 0.68 1.31
N LEU A 4 17.51 1.00 1.89
CA LEU A 4 16.28 0.23 1.71
C LEU A 4 15.76 0.23 0.26
N THR A 5 16.15 1.23 -0.54
CA THR A 5 15.81 1.28 -1.98
C THR A 5 16.84 0.52 -2.80
N LEU A 6 18.13 0.72 -2.53
CA LEU A 6 19.19 0.15 -3.34
C LEU A 6 19.41 -1.34 -3.12
N LEU A 7 19.13 -1.87 -1.92
CA LEU A 7 19.32 -3.28 -1.62
C LEU A 7 18.46 -4.18 -2.52
N PRO A 8 17.12 -4.07 -2.56
CA PRO A 8 16.30 -4.91 -3.44
C PRO A 8 16.57 -4.66 -4.93
N VAL A 9 16.99 -3.45 -5.31
CA VAL A 9 17.43 -3.16 -6.69
C VAL A 9 18.70 -3.94 -7.04
N ALA A 10 19.69 -3.94 -6.14
CA ALA A 10 20.93 -4.69 -6.35
C ALA A 10 20.67 -6.20 -6.41
N GLU A 11 19.81 -6.73 -5.57
CA GLU A 11 19.38 -8.13 -5.59
C GLU A 11 18.76 -8.51 -6.95
N LEU A 12 17.82 -7.70 -7.47
CA LEU A 12 17.18 -7.92 -8.77
C LEU A 12 18.17 -7.84 -9.93
N LEU A 13 19.05 -6.83 -9.95
CA LEU A 13 20.06 -6.68 -11.00
C LEU A 13 21.07 -7.83 -10.99
N THR A 14 21.49 -8.28 -9.81
CA THR A 14 22.35 -9.44 -9.66
C THR A 14 21.65 -10.72 -10.16
N ALA A 15 20.37 -10.87 -9.83
CA ALA A 15 19.58 -12.01 -10.29
C ALA A 15 19.45 -12.03 -11.83
N ILE A 16 19.22 -10.86 -12.48
CA ILE A 16 19.18 -10.77 -13.95
C ILE A 16 20.49 -11.27 -14.58
N ALA A 17 21.64 -11.01 -13.96
CA ALA A 17 22.93 -11.48 -14.45
C ALA A 17 23.12 -13.00 -14.30
N LEU A 18 22.52 -13.61 -13.29
CA LEU A 18 22.71 -15.03 -12.93
C LEU A 18 21.62 -15.97 -13.48
N LEU A 19 20.43 -15.45 -13.76
CA LEU A 19 19.29 -16.22 -14.23
C LEU A 19 19.43 -16.63 -15.71
N PRO A 20 18.84 -17.76 -16.12
CA PRO A 20 18.72 -18.12 -17.53
C PRO A 20 17.87 -17.09 -18.29
N ASP A 21 17.94 -17.11 -19.64
CA ASP A 21 17.23 -16.15 -20.50
C ASP A 21 15.71 -16.17 -20.30
N THR A 22 15.17 -17.36 -19.96
CA THR A 22 13.74 -17.55 -19.71
C THR A 22 13.51 -17.98 -18.27
N VAL A 23 12.66 -17.26 -17.54
CA VAL A 23 12.34 -17.48 -16.14
C VAL A 23 10.83 -17.47 -15.91
N ALA A 24 10.39 -18.11 -14.81
CA ALA A 24 9.03 -17.98 -14.34
C ALA A 24 8.79 -16.56 -13.84
N VAL A 25 7.75 -15.90 -14.34
CA VAL A 25 7.40 -14.51 -14.02
C VAL A 25 5.98 -14.35 -13.50
N HIS A 26 5.18 -15.40 -13.55
CA HIS A 26 3.83 -15.44 -13.00
C HIS A 26 3.52 -16.84 -12.47
N TRP A 27 2.71 -16.90 -11.40
CA TRP A 27 2.24 -18.13 -10.76
C TRP A 27 0.73 -18.14 -10.69
N GLY A 28 0.14 -19.25 -11.08
CA GLY A 28 -1.29 -19.46 -11.03
C GLY A 28 -1.86 -19.57 -9.62
N LEU A 29 -3.18 -19.67 -9.53
CA LEU A 29 -3.88 -19.83 -8.25
C LEU A 29 -3.56 -21.17 -7.54
N ASP A 30 -3.03 -22.13 -8.27
CA ASP A 30 -2.53 -23.42 -7.76
C ASP A 30 -1.10 -23.33 -7.20
N GLY A 31 -0.48 -22.15 -7.27
CA GLY A 31 0.88 -21.87 -6.81
C GLY A 31 1.98 -22.41 -7.71
N THR A 32 1.65 -22.88 -8.92
CA THR A 32 2.62 -23.31 -9.92
C THR A 32 2.89 -22.21 -10.94
N PRO A 33 4.10 -22.16 -11.54
CA PRO A 33 4.39 -21.20 -12.60
C PRO A 33 3.50 -21.48 -13.82
N ASP A 34 2.77 -20.45 -14.27
CA ASP A 34 1.88 -20.53 -15.45
C ASP A 34 2.33 -19.61 -16.59
N ARG A 35 3.31 -18.73 -16.36
CA ARG A 35 3.91 -17.91 -17.41
C ARG A 35 5.42 -17.80 -17.24
N TYR A 36 6.11 -18.05 -18.34
CA TYR A 36 7.55 -17.86 -18.46
C TYR A 36 7.85 -16.71 -19.42
N SER A 37 8.85 -15.92 -19.13
CA SER A 37 9.26 -14.80 -19.96
C SER A 37 10.77 -14.51 -19.82
N SER A 38 11.24 -13.48 -20.52
CA SER A 38 12.62 -13.05 -20.41
C SER A 38 12.98 -12.58 -18.99
N ARG A 39 14.18 -12.95 -18.51
CA ARG A 39 14.74 -12.45 -17.23
C ARG A 39 14.73 -10.91 -17.14
N PHE A 40 14.72 -10.19 -18.27
CA PHE A 40 14.64 -8.73 -18.30
C PHE A 40 13.28 -8.18 -17.83
N GLU A 41 12.23 -9.00 -17.72
CA GLU A 41 11.00 -8.55 -17.05
C GLU A 41 11.22 -8.16 -15.58
N LEU A 42 12.26 -8.67 -14.92
CA LEU A 42 12.65 -8.24 -13.57
C LEU A 42 13.09 -6.75 -13.50
N LEU A 43 13.30 -6.09 -14.63
CA LEU A 43 13.49 -4.63 -14.67
C LEU A 43 12.21 -3.86 -14.32
N ILE A 44 11.04 -4.48 -14.46
CA ILE A 44 9.76 -3.85 -14.08
C ILE A 44 9.72 -3.56 -12.57
N PRO A 45 9.90 -4.55 -11.67
CA PRO A 45 9.98 -4.28 -10.24
C PRO A 45 11.16 -3.35 -9.88
N VAL A 46 12.30 -3.41 -10.57
CA VAL A 46 13.40 -2.45 -10.38
C VAL A 46 12.91 -1.01 -10.60
N ALA A 47 12.24 -0.76 -11.73
CA ALA A 47 11.70 0.56 -12.06
C ALA A 47 10.67 1.04 -11.03
N ILE A 48 9.78 0.14 -10.57
CA ILE A 48 8.77 0.45 -9.53
C ILE A 48 9.46 0.83 -8.22
N ILE A 49 10.44 0.05 -7.75
CA ILE A 49 11.15 0.31 -6.50
C ILE A 49 11.89 1.64 -6.56
N LEU A 50 12.58 1.92 -7.67
CA LEU A 50 13.29 3.19 -7.88
C LEU A 50 12.32 4.37 -7.91
N LEU A 51 11.17 4.24 -8.59
CA LEU A 51 10.15 5.29 -8.65
C LEU A 51 9.59 5.59 -7.25
N VAL A 52 9.19 4.55 -6.52
CA VAL A 52 8.65 4.70 -5.15
C VAL A 52 9.71 5.28 -4.22
N GLY A 53 10.94 4.77 -4.28
CA GLY A 53 12.07 5.29 -3.51
C GLY A 53 12.35 6.77 -3.81
N ALA A 54 12.33 7.16 -5.09
CA ALA A 54 12.50 8.55 -5.51
C ALA A 54 11.37 9.45 -4.98
N VAL A 55 10.12 9.02 -5.07
CA VAL A 55 8.97 9.77 -4.52
C VAL A 55 9.17 10.06 -3.03
N PHE A 56 9.53 9.04 -2.23
CA PHE A 56 9.76 9.23 -0.80
C PHE A 56 11.03 10.06 -0.52
N TRP A 57 12.05 9.94 -1.35
CA TRP A 57 13.28 10.74 -1.22
C TRP A 57 13.03 12.22 -1.49
N PHE A 58 12.41 12.56 -2.63
CA PHE A 58 12.18 13.96 -3.02
C PHE A 58 11.12 14.63 -2.13
N LYS A 59 10.01 13.96 -1.87
CA LYS A 59 9.01 14.48 -0.93
C LYS A 59 9.54 14.53 0.50
N GLY A 60 10.49 13.66 0.85
CA GLY A 60 11.12 13.58 2.16
C GLY A 60 12.00 14.77 2.54
N LYS A 61 12.41 15.61 1.57
CA LYS A 61 13.24 16.82 1.79
C LYS A 61 12.46 18.05 2.23
N GLY A 62 11.14 18.09 2.03
CA GLY A 62 10.28 19.20 2.39
C GLY A 62 9.54 18.99 3.70
N GLU A 63 8.70 19.94 4.07
CA GLU A 63 7.75 19.80 5.17
C GLU A 63 6.76 18.66 4.89
N GLN A 64 6.59 17.79 5.86
CA GLN A 64 5.79 16.59 5.74
C GLN A 64 4.93 16.36 6.99
N PRO A 65 3.75 15.74 6.83
CA PRO A 65 2.97 15.33 7.99
C PRO A 65 3.73 14.29 8.81
N LYS A 66 3.50 14.29 10.11
CA LYS A 66 4.04 13.25 11.01
C LYS A 66 3.69 11.86 10.45
N GLY A 67 4.67 10.99 10.41
CA GLY A 67 4.50 9.61 9.94
C GLY A 67 4.74 9.37 8.45
N PHE A 68 4.89 10.40 7.62
CA PHE A 68 5.22 10.19 6.20
C PHE A 68 6.51 9.38 6.01
N ARG A 69 7.56 9.71 6.79
CA ARG A 69 8.83 8.96 6.74
C ARG A 69 8.67 7.51 7.19
N ALA A 70 7.88 7.28 8.25
CA ALA A 70 7.61 5.94 8.74
C ALA A 70 6.84 5.11 7.71
N GLY A 71 5.84 5.70 7.05
CA GLY A 71 5.12 5.05 5.94
C GLY A 71 6.02 4.71 4.77
N GLY A 72 6.92 5.63 4.38
CA GLY A 72 7.90 5.40 3.33
C GLY A 72 8.91 4.31 3.68
N MET A 73 9.41 4.27 4.92
CA MET A 73 10.27 3.18 5.39
C MET A 73 9.53 1.85 5.38
N GLY A 74 8.27 1.82 5.83
CA GLY A 74 7.44 0.61 5.79
C GLY A 74 7.23 0.08 4.38
N ALA A 75 6.96 0.96 3.41
CA ALA A 75 6.83 0.57 2.01
C ALA A 75 8.15 0.01 1.43
N MET A 76 9.30 0.61 1.78
CA MET A 76 10.59 0.10 1.34
C MET A 76 10.94 -1.23 2.03
N LEU A 77 10.65 -1.41 3.31
CA LEU A 77 10.82 -2.68 4.00
C LEU A 77 9.97 -3.79 3.37
N LEU A 78 8.77 -3.46 2.89
CA LEU A 78 7.93 -4.41 2.16
C LEU A 78 8.66 -4.96 0.92
N PHE A 79 9.29 -4.11 0.12
CA PHE A 79 10.09 -4.57 -1.02
C PHE A 79 11.28 -5.43 -0.60
N ASN A 80 11.95 -5.08 0.51
CA ASN A 80 13.08 -5.87 1.04
C ASN A 80 12.66 -7.26 1.56
N VAL A 81 11.38 -7.50 1.81
CA VAL A 81 10.86 -8.84 2.14
C VAL A 81 10.36 -9.56 0.89
N ILE A 82 9.63 -8.85 0.03
CA ILE A 82 9.00 -9.48 -1.15
C ILE A 82 10.04 -9.88 -2.21
N VAL A 83 11.05 -9.04 -2.47
CA VAL A 83 12.05 -9.29 -3.52
C VAL A 83 12.86 -10.57 -3.27
N PRO A 84 13.46 -10.81 -2.09
CA PRO A 84 14.14 -12.08 -1.83
C PRO A 84 13.25 -13.32 -2.00
N ILE A 85 11.98 -13.23 -1.59
CA ILE A 85 11.03 -14.33 -1.76
C ILE A 85 10.71 -14.55 -3.25
N LEU A 86 10.47 -13.46 -4.00
CA LEU A 86 10.25 -13.53 -5.44
C LEU A 86 11.45 -14.16 -6.15
N LEU A 87 12.66 -13.73 -5.83
CA LEU A 87 13.89 -14.27 -6.40
C LEU A 87 14.08 -15.75 -6.03
N TYR A 88 13.81 -16.12 -4.78
CA TYR A 88 13.88 -17.52 -4.36
C TYR A 88 13.01 -18.43 -5.22
N VAL A 89 11.75 -18.06 -5.46
CA VAL A 89 10.85 -18.88 -6.30
C VAL A 89 11.20 -18.80 -7.80
N THR A 90 11.76 -17.68 -8.27
CA THR A 90 12.25 -17.55 -9.64
C THR A 90 13.45 -18.46 -9.91
N PHE A 91 14.38 -18.59 -8.96
CA PHE A 91 15.50 -19.52 -9.03
C PHE A 91 15.09 -20.98 -8.84
N HIS A 92 13.94 -21.25 -8.19
CA HIS A 92 13.44 -22.57 -7.85
C HIS A 92 12.00 -22.77 -8.37
N PRO A 93 11.78 -22.79 -9.71
CA PRO A 93 10.43 -22.83 -10.30
C PRO A 93 9.64 -24.12 -9.95
N GLN A 94 10.34 -25.16 -9.46
CA GLN A 94 9.71 -26.38 -8.95
C GLN A 94 9.01 -26.19 -7.58
N VAL A 95 9.25 -25.07 -6.92
CA VAL A 95 8.66 -24.78 -5.62
C VAL A 95 7.25 -24.27 -5.81
N ASN A 96 6.27 -24.91 -5.17
CA ASN A 96 4.90 -24.46 -5.17
C ASN A 96 4.71 -23.32 -4.14
N LEU A 97 4.28 -22.15 -4.61
CA LEU A 97 4.07 -20.95 -3.76
C LEU A 97 3.06 -21.16 -2.63
N LEU A 98 2.04 -22.01 -2.83
CA LEU A 98 1.04 -22.27 -1.79
C LEU A 98 1.64 -22.98 -0.57
N ARG A 99 2.72 -23.74 -0.74
CA ARG A 99 3.42 -24.38 0.39
C ARG A 99 4.08 -23.35 1.31
N PHE A 100 4.45 -22.18 0.78
CA PHE A 100 5.05 -21.09 1.56
C PHE A 100 4.02 -20.06 2.04
N SER A 101 2.73 -20.26 1.74
CA SER A 101 1.69 -19.28 2.08
C SER A 101 2.10 -17.84 1.68
N PHE A 102 2.65 -17.71 0.47
CA PHE A 102 3.18 -16.44 -0.05
C PHE A 102 2.11 -15.34 -0.03
N GLY A 103 0.88 -15.66 -0.43
CA GLY A 103 -0.25 -14.74 -0.39
C GLY A 103 -0.54 -14.22 1.00
N LYS A 104 -0.46 -15.06 2.03
CA LYS A 104 -0.63 -14.66 3.44
C LYS A 104 0.48 -13.71 3.90
N ILE A 105 1.74 -14.01 3.53
CA ILE A 105 2.89 -13.16 3.89
C ILE A 105 2.71 -11.77 3.30
N VAL A 106 2.42 -11.68 1.99
CA VAL A 106 2.19 -10.40 1.30
C VAL A 106 0.98 -9.67 1.89
N CYS A 107 -0.13 -10.38 2.10
CA CYS A 107 -1.34 -9.82 2.70
C CYS A 107 -1.07 -9.23 4.09
N GLY A 108 -0.37 -9.98 4.96
CA GLY A 108 0.01 -9.52 6.29
C GLY A 108 0.91 -8.28 6.26
N LEU A 109 1.92 -8.26 5.39
CA LEU A 109 2.82 -7.12 5.24
C LEU A 109 2.09 -5.87 4.71
N VAL A 110 1.23 -6.03 3.69
CA VAL A 110 0.40 -4.93 3.19
C VAL A 110 -0.55 -4.42 4.27
N ALA A 111 -1.18 -5.33 5.02
CA ALA A 111 -2.06 -4.95 6.12
C ALA A 111 -1.32 -4.15 7.21
N VAL A 112 -0.07 -4.51 7.56
CA VAL A 112 0.76 -3.73 8.49
C VAL A 112 1.03 -2.32 7.94
N VAL A 113 1.35 -2.17 6.64
CA VAL A 113 1.53 -0.84 6.02
C VAL A 113 0.23 -0.04 6.09
N VAL A 114 -0.91 -0.66 5.79
CA VAL A 114 -2.23 -0.01 5.89
C VAL A 114 -2.54 0.41 7.33
N LEU A 115 -2.19 -0.40 8.32
CA LEU A 115 -2.32 -0.07 9.74
C LEU A 115 -1.53 1.18 10.11
N VAL A 116 -0.27 1.26 9.65
CA VAL A 116 0.57 2.45 9.85
C VAL A 116 -0.07 3.68 9.21
N VAL A 117 -0.52 3.57 7.96
CA VAL A 117 -1.21 4.67 7.24
C VAL A 117 -2.47 5.09 7.99
N GLY A 118 -3.33 4.14 8.40
CA GLY A 118 -4.55 4.41 9.16
C GLY A 118 -4.29 5.19 10.46
N ASN A 119 -3.22 4.81 11.18
CA ASN A 119 -2.83 5.50 12.42
C ASN A 119 -2.28 6.93 12.18
N TYR A 120 -1.75 7.20 10.99
CA TYR A 120 -1.20 8.52 10.66
C TYR A 120 -2.20 9.46 9.98
N LEU A 121 -3.23 8.97 9.31
CA LEU A 121 -4.24 9.79 8.64
C LEU A 121 -4.84 10.88 9.55
N PRO A 122 -5.24 10.62 10.81
CA PRO A 122 -5.79 11.63 11.70
C PRO A 122 -4.83 12.77 12.04
N LYS A 123 -3.53 12.59 11.78
CA LYS A 123 -2.46 13.56 12.10
C LYS A 123 -2.10 14.45 10.91
N VAL A 124 -2.77 14.27 9.77
CA VAL A 124 -2.54 15.05 8.55
C VAL A 124 -3.38 16.33 8.61
N SER A 125 -2.74 17.45 8.99
CA SER A 125 -3.39 18.76 9.09
C SER A 125 -3.82 19.31 7.72
N TRP A 126 -4.75 20.29 7.76
CA TRP A 126 -5.27 21.01 6.61
C TRP A 126 -4.20 21.64 5.70
N GLU A 127 -3.09 22.08 6.27
CA GLU A 127 -1.96 22.68 5.54
C GLU A 127 -1.37 21.75 4.46
N TYR A 128 -1.46 20.44 4.68
CA TYR A 128 -0.94 19.42 3.75
C TYR A 128 -1.90 19.07 2.62
N ARG A 129 -3.13 19.61 2.57
CA ARG A 129 -4.14 19.26 1.55
C ARG A 129 -3.66 19.45 0.12
N MET A 130 -2.92 20.54 -0.13
CA MET A 130 -2.39 20.87 -1.46
C MET A 130 -1.13 20.05 -1.80
N LYS A 131 -0.41 19.56 -0.79
CA LYS A 131 0.78 18.71 -0.96
C LYS A 131 0.44 17.23 -1.26
N ARG A 132 -0.85 16.91 -1.45
CA ARG A 132 -1.37 15.57 -1.77
C ARG A 132 -1.14 14.51 -0.70
N TYR A 133 -1.18 14.88 0.57
CA TYR A 133 -1.22 13.97 1.71
C TYR A 133 -2.65 13.75 2.20
N GLY A 134 -2.88 12.61 2.87
CA GLY A 134 -4.16 12.29 3.49
C GLY A 134 -5.20 11.72 2.53
N PHE A 135 -6.37 11.40 3.09
CA PHE A 135 -7.54 10.98 2.34
C PHE A 135 -8.17 12.19 1.64
N ARG A 136 -8.36 12.09 0.32
CA ARG A 136 -8.76 13.21 -0.54
C ARG A 136 -10.00 12.90 -1.33
N SER A 137 -11.00 13.76 -1.19
CA SER A 137 -12.19 13.82 -2.03
C SER A 137 -12.47 15.29 -2.39
N CYS A 138 -13.35 15.56 -3.34
CA CYS A 138 -13.79 16.92 -3.62
C CYS A 138 -14.37 17.61 -2.37
N TYR A 139 -15.00 16.86 -1.49
CA TYR A 139 -15.60 17.34 -0.26
C TYR A 139 -14.56 17.69 0.80
N THR A 140 -13.53 16.83 0.97
CA THR A 140 -12.47 17.10 1.96
C THR A 140 -11.58 18.28 1.60
N LEU A 141 -11.52 18.65 0.31
CA LEU A 141 -10.72 19.77 -0.16
C LEU A 141 -11.46 21.11 -0.10
N SER A 142 -12.76 21.12 0.19
CA SER A 142 -13.58 22.33 0.21
C SER A 142 -13.57 23.06 1.55
N ASP A 143 -13.40 22.36 2.68
CA ASP A 143 -13.51 22.94 4.03
C ASP A 143 -12.60 22.20 5.01
N GLU A 144 -11.93 22.96 5.89
CA GLU A 144 -11.01 22.42 6.91
C GLU A 144 -11.71 21.50 7.90
N ARG A 145 -12.93 21.84 8.32
CA ARG A 145 -13.74 21.02 9.24
C ARG A 145 -14.12 19.69 8.62
N VAL A 146 -14.40 19.67 7.28
CA VAL A 146 -14.65 18.43 6.54
C VAL A 146 -13.37 17.60 6.47
N TRP A 147 -12.24 18.26 6.17
CA TRP A 147 -10.93 17.61 6.13
C TRP A 147 -10.62 16.89 7.42
N GLU A 148 -10.57 17.60 8.54
CA GLU A 148 -10.17 17.04 9.84
C GLU A 148 -11.03 15.85 10.26
N ARG A 149 -12.37 15.98 10.15
CA ARG A 149 -13.28 14.89 10.50
C ARG A 149 -13.12 13.69 9.59
N SER A 150 -12.94 13.92 8.29
CA SER A 150 -12.76 12.85 7.31
C SER A 150 -11.43 12.14 7.47
N GLN A 151 -10.32 12.85 7.80
CA GLN A 151 -9.04 12.21 8.09
C GLN A 151 -9.13 11.27 9.30
N ARG A 152 -9.82 11.70 10.37
CA ARG A 152 -10.03 10.86 11.56
C ARG A 152 -10.86 9.62 11.24
N PHE A 153 -11.97 9.79 10.55
CA PHE A 153 -12.84 8.68 10.19
C PHE A 153 -12.15 7.70 9.22
N ALA A 154 -11.49 8.21 8.18
CA ALA A 154 -10.69 7.40 7.27
C ALA A 154 -9.61 6.61 8.02
N GLY A 155 -8.93 7.25 8.98
CA GLY A 155 -7.95 6.58 9.85
C GLY A 155 -8.53 5.37 10.57
N TYR A 156 -9.73 5.48 11.14
CA TYR A 156 -10.42 4.34 11.78
C TYR A 156 -10.79 3.26 10.77
N CYS A 157 -11.31 3.63 9.60
CA CYS A 157 -11.67 2.67 8.55
C CYS A 157 -10.45 1.88 8.04
N TYR A 158 -9.32 2.56 7.78
CA TYR A 158 -8.10 1.89 7.35
C TYR A 158 -7.48 1.01 8.44
N THR A 159 -7.53 1.47 9.70
CA THR A 159 -7.09 0.64 10.84
C THR A 159 -7.93 -0.62 10.97
N ALA A 160 -9.25 -0.50 10.87
CA ALA A 160 -10.15 -1.67 10.89
C ALA A 160 -9.89 -2.62 9.71
N ALA A 161 -9.75 -2.09 8.49
CA ALA A 161 -9.42 -2.89 7.31
C ALA A 161 -8.07 -3.61 7.45
N ALA A 162 -7.07 -2.96 8.04
CA ALA A 162 -5.77 -3.56 8.32
C ALA A 162 -5.87 -4.71 9.33
N LEU A 163 -6.61 -4.53 10.41
CA LEU A 163 -6.82 -5.58 11.42
C LEU A 163 -7.56 -6.79 10.82
N VAL A 164 -8.59 -6.55 10.00
CA VAL A 164 -9.27 -7.61 9.24
C VAL A 164 -8.30 -8.32 8.30
N GLY A 165 -7.42 -7.57 7.60
CA GLY A 165 -6.39 -8.13 6.73
C GLY A 165 -5.37 -9.00 7.49
N ILE A 166 -4.87 -8.54 8.64
CA ILE A 166 -3.95 -9.30 9.48
C ILE A 166 -4.62 -10.60 9.96
N LEU A 167 -5.85 -10.49 10.46
CA LEU A 167 -6.60 -11.64 10.97
C LEU A 167 -6.88 -12.64 9.86
N SER A 168 -7.27 -12.19 8.67
CA SER A 168 -7.49 -13.07 7.52
C SER A 168 -6.21 -13.76 7.06
N ALA A 169 -5.05 -13.08 7.08
CA ALA A 169 -3.76 -13.67 6.76
C ALA A 169 -3.35 -14.78 7.76
N LEU A 170 -3.76 -14.67 9.03
CA LEU A 170 -3.49 -15.68 10.04
C LEU A 170 -4.42 -16.90 9.94
N LEU A 171 -5.69 -16.69 9.63
CA LEU A 171 -6.74 -17.71 9.77
C LEU A 171 -7.17 -18.38 8.47
N LEU A 172 -6.98 -17.72 7.31
CA LEU A 172 -7.55 -18.17 6.05
C LEU A 172 -6.45 -18.62 5.07
N ASN A 173 -6.87 -19.15 3.92
CA ASN A 173 -5.95 -19.48 2.83
C ASN A 173 -5.49 -18.23 2.06
N ASP A 174 -4.47 -18.37 1.23
CA ASP A 174 -3.82 -17.30 0.47
C ASP A 174 -4.80 -16.47 -0.38
N PHE A 175 -5.71 -17.16 -1.07
CA PHE A 175 -6.67 -16.48 -1.94
C PHE A 175 -7.71 -15.70 -1.14
N ALA A 176 -8.28 -16.31 -0.10
CA ALA A 176 -9.29 -15.68 0.72
C ALA A 176 -8.74 -14.45 1.47
N CYS A 177 -7.50 -14.52 2.01
CA CYS A 177 -6.94 -13.37 2.73
C CYS A 177 -6.70 -12.16 1.81
N VAL A 178 -6.27 -12.39 0.56
CA VAL A 178 -6.10 -11.31 -0.41
C VAL A 178 -7.46 -10.68 -0.77
N LEU A 179 -8.48 -11.49 -1.07
CA LEU A 179 -9.81 -10.98 -1.40
C LEU A 179 -10.42 -10.17 -0.24
N ILE A 180 -10.27 -10.66 0.99
CA ILE A 180 -10.79 -9.97 2.17
C ILE A 180 -10.07 -8.65 2.41
N LEU A 181 -8.74 -8.61 2.29
CA LEU A 181 -7.98 -7.37 2.45
C LEU A 181 -8.38 -6.34 1.38
N VAL A 182 -8.45 -6.75 0.11
CA VAL A 182 -8.87 -5.86 -0.99
C VAL A 182 -10.30 -5.36 -0.77
N GLY A 183 -11.23 -6.26 -0.43
CA GLY A 183 -12.63 -5.91 -0.13
C GLY A 183 -12.74 -4.93 1.05
N ALA A 184 -12.00 -5.18 2.13
CA ALA A 184 -11.97 -4.30 3.30
C ALA A 184 -11.40 -2.91 2.97
N MET A 185 -10.36 -2.85 2.13
CA MET A 185 -9.78 -1.58 1.65
C MET A 185 -10.75 -0.79 0.78
N LEU A 186 -11.45 -1.45 -0.13
CA LEU A 186 -12.49 -0.81 -0.95
C LEU A 186 -13.64 -0.29 -0.08
N ALA A 187 -14.11 -1.08 0.86
CA ALA A 187 -15.15 -0.69 1.82
C ALA A 187 -14.70 0.50 2.68
N ALA A 188 -13.46 0.51 3.17
CA ALA A 188 -12.89 1.62 3.94
C ALA A 188 -12.84 2.92 3.12
N ASN A 189 -12.41 2.85 1.85
CA ASN A 189 -12.40 4.00 0.94
C ASN A 189 -13.82 4.54 0.69
N LEU A 190 -14.76 3.65 0.38
CA LEU A 190 -16.15 4.03 0.14
C LEU A 190 -16.80 4.67 1.39
N ALA A 191 -16.61 4.05 2.56
CA ALA A 191 -17.11 4.59 3.82
C ALA A 191 -16.54 5.98 4.13
N ALA A 192 -15.24 6.18 3.95
CA ALA A 192 -14.59 7.47 4.14
C ALA A 192 -15.10 8.52 3.15
N TYR A 193 -15.35 8.14 1.89
CA TYR A 193 -15.90 9.03 0.88
C TYR A 193 -17.34 9.44 1.23
N LEU A 194 -18.21 8.51 1.55
CA LEU A 194 -19.60 8.77 1.94
C LEU A 194 -19.68 9.63 3.20
N TYR A 195 -18.83 9.37 4.18
CA TYR A 195 -18.74 10.19 5.39
C TYR A 195 -18.32 11.63 5.08
N SER A 196 -17.32 11.83 4.20
CA SER A 196 -16.88 13.16 3.80
C SER A 196 -18.00 13.95 3.11
N TYR A 197 -18.80 13.30 2.26
CA TYR A 197 -19.98 13.90 1.64
C TYR A 197 -21.05 14.29 2.68
N GLN A 198 -21.34 13.41 3.64
CA GLN A 198 -22.35 13.70 4.68
C GLN A 198 -21.96 14.92 5.54
N ILE A 199 -20.70 15.01 5.94
CA ILE A 199 -20.19 16.15 6.73
C ILE A 199 -20.27 17.44 5.91
N TRP A 200 -19.80 17.40 4.66
CA TRP A 200 -19.87 18.55 3.76
C TRP A 200 -21.31 19.05 3.59
N LYS A 201 -22.25 18.16 3.29
CA LYS A 201 -23.68 18.48 3.11
C LYS A 201 -24.31 19.08 4.37
N LYS A 202 -23.91 18.59 5.55
CA LYS A 202 -24.39 19.12 6.83
C LYS A 202 -23.91 20.56 7.04
N LEU A 203 -22.62 20.83 6.83
CA LEU A 203 -22.02 22.17 6.99
C LEU A 203 -22.58 23.18 5.99
N ASP A 204 -22.73 22.81 4.72
CA ASP A 204 -23.34 23.63 3.67
C ASP A 204 -24.78 24.05 4.04
N ARG A 205 -25.55 23.14 4.62
CA ARG A 205 -26.90 23.41 5.09
C ARG A 205 -26.91 24.38 6.27
N GLU A 206 -26.03 24.20 7.26
CA GLU A 206 -25.88 25.08 8.42
C GLU A 206 -25.49 26.50 8.01
N GLU A 207 -24.60 26.66 7.04
CA GLU A 207 -24.21 27.98 6.52
C GLU A 207 -25.35 28.69 5.78
N LYS A 208 -26.13 27.97 4.98
CA LYS A 208 -27.32 28.53 4.29
C LYS A 208 -28.41 28.98 5.26
N ILE A 209 -28.53 28.34 6.42
CA ILE A 209 -29.49 28.76 7.46
C ILE A 209 -28.99 30.03 8.18
N ARG A 210 -27.69 30.17 8.41
CA ARG A 210 -27.11 31.37 9.07
C ARG A 210 -27.13 32.64 8.21
N GLN A 211 -27.20 32.48 6.88
CA GLN A 211 -27.23 33.58 5.92
C GLN A 211 -28.66 34.12 5.65
N LYS A 212 -29.68 33.42 6.15
CA LYS A 212 -31.10 33.85 6.13
C LYS A 212 -31.47 34.55 7.44
#